data_506a4c27b8015fe085b6ad309a7f361d
#
_entry.id   506a4c27b8015fe085b6ad309a7f361d
#
_cell.length_a   1.000
_cell.length_b   1.000
_cell.length_c   1.000
_cell.angle_alpha   90.00
_cell.angle_beta   90.00
_cell.angle_gamma   90.00
#
_symmetry.space_group_name_H-M   'P 1'
#
loop_
_entity.id
_entity.type
_entity.pdbx_description
1 polymer ?
#
loop_
_entity_poly.entity_id
_entity_poly.type
_entity_poly.pdbx_seq_one_letter_code
_entity_poly.pdbx_strand_id
1 'polypeptide(L)'
;AKDHHLDAYIRHDDEEIAHLGGIYLPAEEGTGSLSADIAFEHFPLNVANPFVPDRMVELDGDIDGTLSMKGDPAKPLLNGELALDSVTFFMPEMSAMFRFDNEPVQVVNSKMMFKEFDIFTKGKTPFTINGEVDFSDLERTAVNLKMHAENYELLNAPRTKRAMVYGKMYVDFNA
;
A
#
# COMPACT_ATOMS: atom_id res chain seq x y z
N ALA A 1 35.92 -9.06 -6.40
CA ALA A 1 34.59 -9.25 -7.01
C ALA A 1 34.25 -8.00 -7.81
N LYS A 2 33.66 -8.16 -9.00
CA LYS A 2 33.16 -7.00 -9.76
C LYS A 2 31.77 -6.67 -9.26
N ASP A 3 31.52 -5.40 -8.96
CA ASP A 3 30.22 -4.83 -8.70
C ASP A 3 29.36 -4.91 -9.98
N HIS A 4 28.10 -5.22 -9.77
CA HIS A 4 27.09 -5.21 -10.83
C HIS A 4 26.15 -4.02 -10.62
N HIS A 5 26.13 -3.13 -11.61
CA HIS A 5 25.18 -2.04 -11.64
C HIS A 5 23.79 -2.56 -12.02
N LEU A 6 22.79 -2.13 -11.28
CA LEU A 6 21.39 -2.38 -11.52
C LEU A 6 20.76 -1.08 -12.03
N ASP A 7 20.05 -1.19 -13.13
CA ASP A 7 19.30 -0.09 -13.72
C ASP A 7 18.08 -0.66 -14.45
N ALA A 8 16.92 -0.44 -13.90
CA ALA A 8 15.68 -0.95 -14.44
C ALA A 8 14.55 0.06 -14.21
N TYR A 9 13.61 0.13 -15.15
CA TYR A 9 12.49 1.02 -15.05
C TYR A 9 11.20 0.38 -15.58
N ILE A 10 10.08 0.86 -15.06
CA ILE A 10 8.73 0.52 -15.53
C ILE A 10 8.18 1.77 -16.22
N ARG A 11 7.60 1.58 -17.40
CA ARG A 11 6.90 2.61 -18.16
C ARG A 11 5.43 2.27 -18.34
N HIS A 12 4.62 3.28 -18.26
CA HIS A 12 3.20 3.24 -18.58
C HIS A 12 2.87 4.44 -19.49
N ASP A 13 2.24 4.18 -20.63
CA ASP A 13 1.92 5.20 -21.64
C ASP A 13 3.10 6.12 -22.01
N ASP A 14 4.30 5.52 -22.22
CA ASP A 14 5.57 6.20 -22.53
C ASP A 14 6.19 7.02 -21.36
N GLU A 15 5.53 7.14 -20.23
CA GLU A 15 6.07 7.76 -19.01
C GLU A 15 6.75 6.74 -18.12
N GLU A 16 7.86 7.11 -17.49
CA GLU A 16 8.54 6.31 -16.49
C GLU A 16 7.83 6.49 -15.15
N ILE A 17 7.25 5.41 -14.66
CA ILE A 17 6.48 5.41 -13.41
C ILE A 17 7.23 4.77 -12.24
N ALA A 18 8.28 4.01 -12.52
CA ALA A 18 9.18 3.51 -11.48
C ALA A 18 10.58 3.27 -12.04
N HIS A 19 11.58 3.55 -11.22
CA HIS A 19 12.99 3.36 -11.52
C HIS A 19 13.71 2.66 -10.37
N LEU A 20 14.46 1.61 -10.67
CA LEU A 20 15.37 0.91 -9.76
C LEU A 20 16.80 1.20 -10.18
N GLY A 21 17.56 1.87 -9.34
CA GLY A 21 18.98 2.11 -9.55
C GLY A 21 19.81 1.60 -8.36
N GLY A 22 20.95 0.94 -8.63
CA GLY A 22 21.74 0.44 -7.51
C GLY A 22 22.94 -0.41 -7.90
N ILE A 23 23.48 -1.08 -6.89
CA ILE A 23 24.69 -1.92 -7.01
C ILE A 23 24.46 -3.22 -6.26
N TYR A 24 24.82 -4.31 -6.90
CA TYR A 24 24.94 -5.62 -6.29
C TYR A 24 26.42 -6.01 -6.17
N LEU A 25 26.84 -6.34 -4.98
CA LEU A 25 28.18 -6.82 -4.65
C LEU A 25 28.12 -8.33 -4.39
N PRO A 26 28.60 -9.17 -5.31
CA PRO A 26 28.64 -10.60 -5.07
C PRO A 26 29.63 -10.94 -3.97
N ALA A 27 29.30 -11.88 -3.10
CA ALA A 27 30.21 -12.46 -2.13
C ALA A 27 30.97 -13.65 -2.74
N GLU A 28 32.15 -13.98 -2.19
CA GLU A 28 32.84 -15.21 -2.56
C GLU A 28 32.12 -16.45 -2.06
N GLU A 29 31.44 -16.31 -0.90
CA GLU A 29 30.53 -17.31 -0.34
C GLU A 29 29.25 -16.62 0.13
N GLY A 30 28.10 -17.23 -0.16
CA GLY A 30 26.79 -16.70 0.23
C GLY A 30 26.10 -15.82 -0.82
N THR A 31 25.16 -14.98 -0.39
CA THR A 31 24.21 -14.27 -1.27
C THR A 31 24.67 -12.89 -1.74
N GLY A 32 25.81 -12.37 -1.25
CA GLY A 32 26.28 -11.03 -1.58
C GLY A 32 25.48 -9.92 -0.88
N SER A 33 25.63 -8.68 -1.34
CA SER A 33 24.98 -7.51 -0.77
C SER A 33 24.38 -6.62 -1.84
N LEU A 34 23.16 -6.19 -1.62
CA LEU A 34 22.40 -5.27 -2.46
C LEU A 34 22.35 -3.87 -1.82
N SER A 35 22.53 -2.84 -2.62
CA SER A 35 22.25 -1.45 -2.27
C SER A 35 21.62 -0.77 -3.47
N ALA A 36 20.32 -0.50 -3.38
CA ALA A 36 19.55 0.08 -4.48
C ALA A 36 18.47 1.03 -3.94
N ASP A 37 18.02 1.93 -4.80
CA ASP A 37 16.87 2.78 -4.55
C ASP A 37 15.79 2.49 -5.60
N ILE A 38 14.54 2.49 -5.16
CA ILE A 38 13.37 2.40 -6.03
C ILE A 38 12.65 3.74 -5.92
N ALA A 39 12.60 4.50 -7.00
CA ALA A 39 11.79 5.71 -7.10
C ALA A 39 10.47 5.39 -7.78
N PHE A 40 9.38 5.97 -7.28
CA PHE A 40 8.04 5.93 -7.86
C PHE A 40 7.64 7.36 -8.22
N GLU A 41 7.18 7.56 -9.45
CA GLU A 41 6.70 8.83 -9.98
C GLU A 41 5.30 8.62 -10.56
N HIS A 42 4.27 9.08 -9.86
CA HIS A 42 2.86 8.89 -10.22
C HIS A 42 2.56 7.43 -10.60
N PHE A 43 3.07 6.49 -9.77
CA PHE A 43 2.89 5.07 -10.01
C PHE A 43 1.42 4.68 -9.79
N PRO A 44 0.67 4.32 -10.84
CA PRO A 44 -0.75 4.05 -10.72
C PRO A 44 -0.98 2.69 -10.07
N LEU A 45 -1.67 2.68 -8.94
CA LEU A 45 -1.92 1.46 -8.15
C LEU A 45 -2.79 0.43 -8.87
N ASN A 46 -3.58 0.85 -9.86
CA ASN A 46 -4.40 -0.06 -10.66
C ASN A 46 -3.56 -1.08 -11.46
N VAL A 47 -2.28 -0.78 -11.72
CA VAL A 47 -1.30 -1.72 -12.33
C VAL A 47 -1.11 -2.98 -11.46
N ALA A 48 -1.34 -2.88 -10.14
CA ALA A 48 -1.23 -3.99 -9.22
C ALA A 48 -2.48 -4.90 -9.20
N ASN A 49 -3.63 -4.45 -9.71
CA ASN A 49 -4.88 -5.20 -9.66
C ASN A 49 -4.84 -6.60 -10.28
N PRO A 50 -4.10 -6.87 -11.39
CA PRO A 50 -3.96 -8.22 -11.92
C PRO A 50 -3.28 -9.22 -10.96
N PHE A 51 -2.54 -8.73 -9.98
CA PHE A 51 -1.82 -9.54 -8.99
C PHE A 51 -2.61 -9.74 -7.70
N VAL A 52 -3.76 -9.07 -7.54
CA VAL A 52 -4.65 -9.24 -6.38
C VAL A 52 -5.44 -10.54 -6.57
N PRO A 53 -5.34 -11.51 -5.62
CA PRO A 53 -6.06 -12.76 -5.71
C PRO A 53 -7.59 -12.54 -5.73
N ASP A 54 -8.28 -13.27 -6.62
CA ASP A 54 -9.75 -13.35 -6.69
C ASP A 54 -10.48 -11.99 -6.83
N ARG A 55 -9.77 -10.93 -7.20
CA ARG A 55 -10.30 -9.55 -7.25
C ARG A 55 -10.99 -9.13 -5.94
N MET A 56 -10.42 -9.54 -4.83
CA MET A 56 -10.94 -9.20 -3.50
C MET A 56 -10.95 -7.69 -3.27
N VAL A 57 -10.01 -6.99 -3.90
CA VAL A 57 -9.85 -5.54 -3.81
C VAL A 57 -9.48 -4.99 -5.18
N GLU A 58 -10.04 -3.86 -5.56
CA GLU A 58 -9.61 -3.06 -6.70
C GLU A 58 -8.95 -1.78 -6.18
N LEU A 59 -7.70 -1.56 -6.57
CA LEU A 59 -6.89 -0.42 -6.19
C LEU A 59 -6.94 0.66 -7.27
N ASP A 60 -6.96 1.92 -6.87
CA ASP A 60 -6.88 3.09 -7.74
C ASP A 60 -6.15 4.25 -7.03
N GLY A 61 -5.70 5.25 -7.80
CA GLY A 61 -4.87 6.34 -7.31
C GLY A 61 -3.39 6.09 -7.54
N ASP A 62 -2.56 7.04 -7.15
CA ASP A 62 -1.14 7.05 -7.47
C ASP A 62 -0.28 7.07 -6.20
N ILE A 63 0.94 6.54 -6.32
CA ILE A 63 1.95 6.66 -5.28
C ILE A 63 3.21 7.32 -5.84
N ASP A 64 3.81 8.18 -5.02
CA ASP A 64 5.08 8.82 -5.25
C ASP A 64 6.03 8.52 -4.09
N GLY A 65 7.34 8.51 -4.34
CA GLY A 65 8.32 8.37 -3.28
C GLY A 65 9.52 7.53 -3.64
N THR A 66 10.36 7.31 -2.65
CA THR A 66 11.57 6.52 -2.83
C THR A 66 11.76 5.54 -1.68
N LEU A 67 12.06 4.30 -2.02
CA LEU A 67 12.44 3.25 -1.09
C LEU A 67 13.89 2.86 -1.31
N SER A 68 14.73 2.98 -0.28
CA SER A 68 16.05 2.38 -0.29
C SER A 68 15.99 0.91 0.07
N MET A 69 16.73 0.09 -0.66
CA MET A 69 16.81 -1.36 -0.51
C MET A 69 18.24 -1.75 -0.17
N LYS A 70 18.46 -2.43 0.95
CA LYS A 70 19.81 -2.80 1.40
C LYS A 70 19.87 -4.20 2.00
N GLY A 71 21.05 -4.84 1.86
CA GLY A 71 21.37 -6.09 2.52
C GLY A 71 21.33 -7.31 1.61
N ASP A 72 20.84 -8.42 2.13
CA ASP A 72 20.73 -9.69 1.40
C ASP A 72 19.67 -9.56 0.28
N PRO A 73 20.03 -9.84 -0.99
CA PRO A 73 19.07 -9.79 -2.11
C PRO A 73 17.82 -10.66 -1.94
N ALA A 74 17.93 -11.75 -1.17
CA ALA A 74 16.79 -12.64 -0.89
C ALA A 74 15.82 -12.05 0.15
N LYS A 75 16.32 -11.18 1.04
CA LYS A 75 15.54 -10.53 2.10
C LYS A 75 16.04 -9.10 2.33
N PRO A 76 15.89 -8.20 1.36
CA PRO A 76 16.39 -6.84 1.49
C PRO A 76 15.57 -6.05 2.50
N LEU A 77 16.22 -5.17 3.22
CA LEU A 77 15.56 -4.19 4.09
C LEU A 77 15.18 -2.96 3.27
N LEU A 78 13.90 -2.68 3.25
CA LEU A 78 13.31 -1.52 2.58
C LEU A 78 13.07 -0.40 3.60
N ASN A 79 13.49 0.82 3.25
CA ASN A 79 13.27 2.01 4.07
C ASN A 79 12.96 3.20 3.17
N GLY A 80 12.02 4.04 3.59
CA GLY A 80 11.68 5.25 2.86
C GLY A 80 10.28 5.75 3.19
N GLU A 81 9.72 6.53 2.27
CA GLU A 81 8.40 7.14 2.41
C GLU A 81 7.66 7.04 1.08
N LEU A 82 6.38 6.74 1.16
CA LEU A 82 5.46 6.73 0.02
C LEU A 82 4.37 7.76 0.26
N ALA A 83 4.29 8.77 -0.59
CA ALA A 83 3.16 9.69 -0.65
C ALA A 83 2.01 9.03 -1.41
N LEU A 84 0.79 9.21 -0.89
CA LEU A 84 -0.43 8.69 -1.48
C LEU A 84 -1.17 9.83 -2.15
N ASP A 85 -1.55 9.67 -3.41
CA ASP A 85 -2.41 10.63 -4.10
C ASP A 85 -3.71 9.96 -4.53
N SER A 86 -4.81 10.43 -3.92
CA SER A 86 -6.17 9.99 -4.26
C SER A 86 -6.36 8.46 -4.18
N VAL A 87 -5.59 7.79 -3.33
CA VAL A 87 -5.61 6.33 -3.22
C VAL A 87 -6.95 5.86 -2.67
N THR A 88 -7.56 4.97 -3.43
CA THR A 88 -8.81 4.29 -3.07
C THR A 88 -8.67 2.79 -3.21
N PHE A 89 -9.46 2.05 -2.45
CA PHE A 89 -9.67 0.63 -2.70
C PHE A 89 -11.17 0.30 -2.64
N PHE A 90 -11.61 -0.42 -3.62
CA PHE A 90 -12.97 -0.91 -3.71
C PHE A 90 -13.02 -2.39 -3.32
N MET A 91 -13.94 -2.75 -2.44
CA MET A 91 -14.20 -4.13 -2.05
C MET A 91 -15.53 -4.56 -2.68
N PRO A 92 -15.50 -5.36 -3.76
CA PRO A 92 -16.71 -5.76 -4.51
C PRO A 92 -17.74 -6.51 -3.64
N GLU A 93 -17.29 -7.39 -2.77
CA GLU A 93 -18.17 -8.18 -1.89
C GLU A 93 -18.98 -7.31 -0.94
N MET A 94 -18.42 -6.21 -0.47
CA MET A 94 -19.08 -5.26 0.41
C MET A 94 -19.76 -4.11 -0.35
N SER A 95 -19.49 -4.00 -1.67
CA SER A 95 -19.84 -2.82 -2.48
C SER A 95 -19.41 -1.52 -1.80
N ALA A 96 -18.28 -1.55 -1.14
CA ALA A 96 -17.71 -0.45 -0.36
C ALA A 96 -16.44 0.08 -1.00
N MET A 97 -16.37 1.40 -1.13
CA MET A 97 -15.19 2.12 -1.55
C MET A 97 -14.59 2.84 -0.36
N PHE A 98 -13.32 2.64 -0.15
CA PHE A 98 -12.53 3.26 0.90
C PHE A 98 -11.53 4.21 0.24
N ARG A 99 -11.32 5.36 0.86
CA ARG A 99 -10.36 6.35 0.44
C ARG A 99 -9.36 6.59 1.57
N PHE A 100 -8.10 6.52 1.26
CA PHE A 100 -7.06 6.90 2.19
C PHE A 100 -6.93 8.42 2.29
N ASP A 101 -6.49 8.91 3.43
CA ASP A 101 -5.97 10.26 3.51
C ASP A 101 -4.66 10.35 2.71
N ASN A 102 -4.36 11.53 2.16
CA ASN A 102 -3.14 11.75 1.37
C ASN A 102 -1.91 11.95 2.28
N GLU A 103 -1.91 11.33 3.45
CA GLU A 103 -0.74 11.34 4.33
C GLU A 103 0.30 10.33 3.86
N PRO A 104 1.60 10.68 3.96
CA PRO A 104 2.65 9.76 3.56
C PRO A 104 2.76 8.56 4.51
N VAL A 105 3.01 7.41 3.93
CA VAL A 105 3.24 6.17 4.67
C VAL A 105 4.73 5.91 4.78
N GLN A 106 5.20 5.75 6.01
CA GLN A 106 6.60 5.41 6.29
C GLN A 106 6.84 3.92 6.14
N VAL A 107 7.95 3.58 5.48
CA VAL A 107 8.46 2.21 5.41
C VAL A 107 9.77 2.14 6.19
N VAL A 108 9.81 1.32 7.23
CA VAL A 108 10.97 1.16 8.10
C VAL A 108 11.31 -0.32 8.27
N ASN A 109 12.49 -0.72 7.78
CA ASN A 109 12.95 -2.11 7.83
C ASN A 109 11.92 -3.10 7.25
N SER A 110 11.39 -2.81 6.07
CA SER A 110 10.35 -3.58 5.39
C SER A 110 9.03 -3.68 6.16
N LYS A 111 8.73 -2.69 6.99
CA LYS A 111 7.45 -2.52 7.66
C LYS A 111 6.80 -1.22 7.23
N MET A 112 5.58 -1.29 6.78
CA MET A 112 4.74 -0.14 6.51
C MET A 112 4.10 0.32 7.81
N MET A 113 4.35 1.57 8.21
CA MET A 113 3.95 2.11 9.50
C MET A 113 2.74 3.03 9.33
N PHE A 114 1.68 2.76 10.10
CA PHE A 114 0.49 3.61 10.17
C PHE A 114 0.41 4.27 11.54
N LYS A 115 0.32 5.59 11.57
CA LYS A 115 0.19 6.37 12.79
C LYS A 115 -0.96 7.34 12.61
N GLU A 116 -2.07 7.08 13.32
CA GLU A 116 -3.30 7.88 13.24
C GLU A 116 -3.76 8.08 11.79
N PHE A 117 -3.65 7.03 10.99
CA PHE A 117 -3.91 7.07 9.57
C PHE A 117 -5.41 6.92 9.31
N ASP A 118 -5.99 7.92 8.65
CA ASP A 118 -7.43 7.99 8.44
C ASP A 118 -7.87 7.33 7.13
N ILE A 119 -8.93 6.52 7.24
CA ILE A 119 -9.59 5.86 6.12
C ILE A 119 -11.06 6.26 6.10
N PHE A 120 -11.51 6.73 4.95
CA PHE A 120 -12.86 7.23 4.72
C PHE A 120 -13.67 6.29 3.84
N THR A 121 -14.96 6.20 4.11
CA THR A 121 -15.93 5.74 3.12
C THR A 121 -16.64 6.95 2.49
N LYS A 122 -17.89 6.80 2.11
CA LYS A 122 -18.73 7.91 1.61
C LYS A 122 -19.04 8.95 2.70
N GLY A 123 -18.88 8.60 3.98
CA GLY A 123 -19.07 9.49 5.11
C GLY A 123 -17.90 10.45 5.30
N LYS A 124 -18.09 11.41 6.21
CA LYS A 124 -17.05 12.38 6.57
C LYS A 124 -16.20 11.95 7.76
N THR A 125 -16.71 11.01 8.54
CA THR A 125 -16.01 10.49 9.72
C THR A 125 -15.16 9.32 9.30
N PRO A 126 -13.83 9.37 9.51
CA PRO A 126 -12.95 8.26 9.19
C PRO A 126 -13.04 7.14 10.23
N PHE A 127 -12.49 5.99 9.89
CA PHE A 127 -11.88 5.16 10.90
C PHE A 127 -10.36 5.33 10.83
N THR A 128 -9.75 5.34 12.00
CA THR A 128 -8.32 5.59 12.15
C THR A 128 -7.61 4.27 12.42
N ILE A 129 -6.50 4.04 11.72
CA ILE A 129 -5.65 2.87 11.95
C ILE A 129 -4.31 3.29 12.55
N ASN A 130 -3.82 2.45 13.46
CA ASN A 130 -2.48 2.54 14.04
C ASN A 130 -1.82 1.17 14.02
N GLY A 131 -0.53 1.12 13.71
CA GLY A 131 0.24 -0.12 13.75
C GLY A 131 1.13 -0.31 12.55
N GLU A 132 1.37 -1.57 12.19
CA GLU A 132 2.31 -1.91 11.14
C GLU A 132 1.85 -3.10 10.29
N VAL A 133 2.29 -3.11 9.03
CA VAL A 133 2.27 -4.26 8.13
C VAL A 133 3.71 -4.65 7.84
N ASP A 134 4.14 -5.81 8.32
CA ASP A 134 5.48 -6.34 8.12
C ASP A 134 5.50 -7.24 6.88
N PHE A 135 6.24 -6.82 5.87
CA PHE A 135 6.45 -7.53 4.61
C PHE A 135 7.92 -7.92 4.38
N SER A 136 8.71 -7.99 5.46
CA SER A 136 10.10 -8.48 5.41
C SER A 136 10.21 -9.93 4.93
N ASP A 137 9.13 -10.70 5.06
CA ASP A 137 8.95 -12.02 4.46
C ASP A 137 7.64 -12.00 3.64
N LEU A 138 7.77 -11.91 2.32
CA LEU A 138 6.62 -11.82 1.41
C LEU A 138 5.73 -13.07 1.42
N GLU A 139 6.28 -14.22 1.83
CA GLU A 139 5.49 -15.46 1.98
C GLU A 139 4.66 -15.45 3.28
N ARG A 140 5.02 -14.59 4.24
CA ARG A 140 4.43 -14.51 5.58
C ARG A 140 4.27 -13.06 6.04
N THR A 141 3.52 -12.29 5.30
CA THR A 141 3.18 -10.92 5.69
C THR A 141 2.42 -10.94 7.02
N ALA A 142 2.92 -10.19 8.00
CA ALA A 142 2.28 -10.04 9.30
C ALA A 142 1.59 -8.69 9.40
N VAL A 143 0.35 -8.68 9.88
CA VAL A 143 -0.47 -7.47 10.06
C VAL A 143 -0.77 -7.29 11.54
N ASN A 144 -0.37 -6.17 12.09
CA ASN A 144 -0.66 -5.76 13.46
C ASN A 144 -1.21 -4.33 13.43
N LEU A 145 -2.52 -4.23 13.29
CA LEU A 145 -3.24 -2.96 13.19
C LEU A 145 -4.27 -2.86 14.30
N LYS A 146 -4.35 -1.68 14.90
CA LYS A 146 -5.44 -1.26 15.77
C LYS A 146 -6.33 -0.32 14.98
N MET A 147 -7.64 -0.51 15.07
CA MET A 147 -8.63 0.28 14.38
C MET A 147 -9.56 0.94 15.40
N HIS A 148 -9.85 2.22 15.19
CA HIS A 148 -10.76 2.99 16.01
C HIS A 148 -11.70 3.79 15.12
N ALA A 149 -12.98 3.79 15.45
CA ALA A 149 -13.97 4.64 14.81
C ALA A 149 -15.04 5.08 15.79
N GLU A 150 -15.43 6.35 15.68
CA GLU A 150 -16.58 6.91 16.38
C GLU A 150 -17.57 7.45 15.35
N ASN A 151 -18.85 7.07 15.49
CA ASN A 151 -19.91 7.52 14.59
C ASN A 151 -19.58 7.32 13.09
N TYR A 152 -18.97 6.18 12.76
CA TYR A 152 -18.56 5.84 11.41
C TYR A 152 -19.76 5.46 10.56
N GLU A 153 -19.94 6.11 9.39
CA GLU A 153 -21.02 5.80 8.45
C GLU A 153 -20.69 4.50 7.69
N LEU A 154 -21.12 3.37 8.23
CA LEU A 154 -20.90 2.06 7.62
C LEU A 154 -21.79 1.82 6.41
N LEU A 155 -23.02 2.34 6.45
CA LEU A 155 -23.99 2.18 5.39
C LEU A 155 -24.70 3.49 5.10
N ASN A 156 -24.79 3.85 3.81
CA ASN A 156 -25.62 4.95 3.33
C ASN A 156 -26.23 4.55 1.98
N ALA A 157 -27.24 3.69 2.07
CA ALA A 157 -27.92 3.14 0.90
C ALA A 157 -29.29 3.78 0.73
N PRO A 158 -29.57 4.48 -0.40
CA PRO A 158 -30.89 5.00 -0.68
C PRO A 158 -31.89 3.87 -0.93
N ARG A 159 -33.15 4.08 -0.54
CA ARG A 159 -34.23 3.14 -0.83
C ARG A 159 -34.49 3.12 -2.34
N THR A 160 -34.30 1.96 -2.97
CA THR A 160 -34.65 1.71 -4.36
C THR A 160 -35.65 0.55 -4.44
N LYS A 161 -36.32 0.39 -5.57
CA LYS A 161 -37.29 -0.72 -5.77
C LYS A 161 -36.62 -2.11 -5.68
N ARG A 162 -35.27 -2.20 -5.79
CA ARG A 162 -34.51 -3.44 -5.77
C ARG A 162 -33.60 -3.56 -4.53
N ALA A 163 -33.58 -2.53 -3.66
CA ALA A 163 -32.72 -2.58 -2.49
C ALA A 163 -33.29 -3.52 -1.43
N MET A 164 -32.53 -4.54 -1.09
CA MET A 164 -32.85 -5.43 0.05
C MET A 164 -32.47 -4.79 1.38
N VAL A 165 -31.45 -3.94 1.40
CA VAL A 165 -31.01 -3.17 2.56
C VAL A 165 -30.91 -1.70 2.16
N TYR A 166 -31.48 -0.81 2.97
CA TYR A 166 -31.43 0.63 2.76
C TYR A 166 -31.46 1.37 4.10
N GLY A 167 -31.00 2.62 4.09
CA GLY A 167 -30.93 3.48 5.26
C GLY A 167 -29.50 3.93 5.55
N LYS A 168 -29.32 4.50 6.73
CA LYS A 168 -28.02 4.90 7.25
C LYS A 168 -27.71 4.09 8.48
N MET A 169 -26.47 3.63 8.60
CA MET A 169 -25.99 2.93 9.77
C MET A 169 -24.66 3.54 10.17
N TYR A 170 -24.57 3.90 11.43
CA TYR A 170 -23.36 4.41 12.06
C TYR A 170 -22.89 3.42 13.12
N VAL A 171 -21.60 3.26 13.28
CA VAL A 171 -21.01 2.35 14.24
C VAL A 171 -19.85 3.02 14.96
N ASP A 172 -19.68 2.65 16.21
CA ASP A 172 -18.48 2.91 16.99
C ASP A 172 -17.77 1.56 17.18
N PHE A 173 -16.48 1.50 16.92
CA PHE A 173 -15.72 0.30 17.15
C PHE A 173 -14.27 0.61 17.56
N ASN A 174 -13.69 -0.33 18.30
CA ASN A 174 -12.29 -0.32 18.66
C ASN A 174 -11.77 -1.76 18.62
N ALA A 175 -10.78 -2.04 17.78
CA ALA A 175 -10.25 -3.37 17.55
C ALA A 175 -8.70 -3.38 17.48
#